data_5a2a08e22e8a7f2a67a82fa096886c2c
#
_entry.id   5a2a08e22e8a7f2a67a82fa096886c2c
#
_cell.length_a   1.000
_cell.length_b   1.000
_cell.length_c   1.000
_cell.angle_alpha   90.00
_cell.angle_beta   90.00
_cell.angle_gamma   90.00
#
_symmetry.space_group_name_H-M   'P 1'
#
loop_
_entity.id
_entity.type
_entity.pdbx_description
1 polymer ?
#
loop_
_entity_poly.entity_id
_entity_poly.type
_entity_poly.pdbx_seq_one_letter_code
_entity_poly.pdbx_strand_id
1 'polypeptide(L)'
;TCPLTTAWQSWSHLENFSAYHDVPFATQDNGFAGLDTELVFNGPAQVAHITAMGEWARDGKFFYAGRRNEGGANFRAGECALFTESSAGYAGISSEAQFAFDVRPLPYWEGVGNSPQNTIIGGASLWVMEGHEDAEYEGAAQFLAYLSSTDVQSKWHQDTG
;
A
#
# COMPACT_ATOMS: atom_id res chain seq x y z
N THR A 1 9.89 2.23 -23.98
CA THR A 1 10.38 2.02 -22.61
C THR A 1 9.66 3.00 -21.69
N CYS A 2 9.03 2.49 -20.67
CA CYS A 2 8.30 3.27 -19.69
C CYS A 2 9.21 3.50 -18.47
N PRO A 3 9.47 4.76 -18.05
CA PRO A 3 10.28 5.00 -16.84
C PRO A 3 9.59 4.52 -15.56
N LEU A 4 8.32 4.85 -15.36
CA LEU A 4 7.55 4.55 -14.15
C LEU A 4 6.15 4.07 -14.48
N THR A 5 5.70 3.03 -13.80
CA THR A 5 4.29 2.63 -13.71
C THR A 5 3.89 2.33 -12.28
N THR A 6 2.62 2.13 -12.00
CA THR A 6 2.08 1.86 -10.66
C THR A 6 0.98 0.81 -10.71
N ALA A 7 0.80 0.12 -9.59
CA ALA A 7 -0.44 -0.57 -9.28
C ALA A 7 -1.23 0.23 -8.23
N TRP A 8 -2.55 0.02 -8.17
CA TRP A 8 -3.43 0.57 -7.13
C TRP A 8 -3.18 2.06 -6.85
N GLN A 9 -3.21 2.89 -7.90
CA GLN A 9 -2.71 4.26 -7.81
C GLN A 9 -3.33 5.11 -6.70
N SER A 10 -4.62 4.94 -6.36
CA SER A 10 -5.22 5.66 -5.23
C SER A 10 -4.57 5.25 -3.91
N TRP A 11 -4.38 3.94 -3.71
CA TRP A 11 -3.73 3.43 -2.51
C TRP A 11 -2.26 3.81 -2.45
N SER A 12 -1.50 3.66 -3.54
CA SER A 12 -0.07 3.97 -3.59
C SER A 12 0.21 5.48 -3.54
N HIS A 13 -0.51 6.27 -4.34
CA HIS A 13 -0.18 7.67 -4.60
C HIS A 13 -1.10 8.69 -3.93
N LEU A 14 -2.09 8.26 -3.17
CA LEU A 14 -2.93 9.15 -2.38
C LEU A 14 -2.95 8.75 -0.91
N GLU A 15 -3.32 7.50 -0.59
CA GLU A 15 -3.41 7.03 0.77
C GLU A 15 -2.02 6.83 1.40
N ASN A 16 -1.15 6.02 0.75
CA ASN A 16 0.23 5.85 1.21
C ASN A 16 1.06 7.12 1.08
N PHE A 17 0.81 7.95 0.05
CA PHE A 17 1.43 9.26 -0.04
C PHE A 17 1.10 10.11 1.19
N SER A 18 -0.15 10.18 1.60
CA SER A 18 -0.57 10.96 2.75
C SER A 18 0.07 10.47 4.05
N ALA A 19 0.07 9.15 4.28
CA ALA A 19 0.71 8.56 5.46
C ALA A 19 2.23 8.76 5.45
N TYR A 20 2.89 8.52 4.33
CA TYR A 20 4.34 8.59 4.21
C TYR A 20 4.89 10.02 4.35
N HIS A 21 4.06 11.02 4.05
CA HIS A 21 4.39 12.45 4.19
C HIS A 21 3.81 13.08 5.47
N ASP A 22 3.11 12.31 6.31
CA ASP A 22 2.44 12.82 7.52
C ASP A 22 1.51 14.01 7.20
N VAL A 23 0.71 13.86 6.14
CA VAL A 23 -0.31 14.84 5.77
C VAL A 23 -1.71 14.24 5.93
N PRO A 24 -2.70 14.99 6.46
CA PRO A 24 -4.01 14.43 6.75
C PRO A 24 -4.71 13.88 5.51
N PHE A 25 -5.30 12.69 5.65
CA PHE A 25 -6.19 12.09 4.67
C PHE A 25 -7.66 12.34 5.03
N ALA A 26 -7.96 12.32 6.33
CA ALA A 26 -9.27 12.63 6.90
C ALA A 26 -9.12 13.42 8.20
N THR A 27 -10.21 14.03 8.66
CA THR A 27 -10.30 14.66 9.99
C THR A 27 -10.36 13.60 11.09
N GLN A 28 -10.46 14.01 12.36
CA GLN A 28 -10.63 13.12 13.52
C GLN A 28 -9.51 12.05 13.59
N ASP A 29 -8.24 12.48 13.54
CA ASP A 29 -7.08 11.56 13.50
C ASP A 29 -7.22 10.49 12.40
N ASN A 30 -7.53 10.92 11.18
CA ASN A 30 -7.82 10.04 10.04
C ASN A 30 -8.99 9.06 10.29
N GLY A 31 -9.98 9.45 11.09
CA GLY A 31 -11.18 8.68 11.38
C GLY A 31 -11.14 7.89 12.70
N PHE A 32 -10.01 7.90 13.42
CA PHE A 32 -9.88 7.15 14.68
C PHE A 32 -10.49 7.86 15.89
N ALA A 33 -10.69 9.18 15.84
CA ALA A 33 -11.18 9.96 16.98
C ALA A 33 -12.70 10.23 16.96
N GLY A 34 -13.42 9.93 15.88
CA GLY A 34 -14.86 10.17 15.79
C GLY A 34 -15.53 9.65 14.53
N LEU A 35 -16.88 9.55 14.57
CA LEU A 35 -17.69 9.07 13.44
C LEU A 35 -18.08 10.19 12.48
N ASP A 36 -17.93 11.45 12.84
CA ASP A 36 -18.15 12.66 12.05
C ASP A 36 -16.91 13.04 11.21
N THR A 37 -16.20 12.04 10.74
CA THR A 37 -14.99 12.18 9.95
C THR A 37 -15.29 12.67 8.54
N GLU A 38 -14.54 13.67 8.10
CA GLU A 38 -14.58 14.21 6.73
C GLU A 38 -13.27 13.91 6.00
N LEU A 39 -13.36 13.61 4.70
CA LEU A 39 -12.19 13.39 3.84
C LEU A 39 -11.55 14.73 3.46
N VAL A 40 -10.23 14.85 3.66
CA VAL A 40 -9.45 16.09 3.39
C VAL A 40 -8.25 15.84 2.47
N PHE A 41 -8.21 14.72 1.78
CA PHE A 41 -7.09 14.29 0.92
C PHE A 41 -6.89 15.15 -0.34
N ASN A 42 -7.69 16.17 -0.57
CA ASN A 42 -7.49 17.16 -1.62
C ASN A 42 -6.68 18.38 -1.14
N GLY A 43 -5.85 18.19 -0.12
CA GLY A 43 -4.94 19.20 0.39
C GLY A 43 -3.83 19.57 -0.60
N PRO A 44 -3.10 20.69 -0.34
CA PRO A 44 -2.11 21.20 -1.28
C PRO A 44 -1.02 20.20 -1.67
N ALA A 45 -0.57 19.36 -0.72
CA ALA A 45 0.47 18.37 -0.96
C ALA A 45 0.00 17.25 -1.90
N GLN A 46 -1.19 16.71 -1.65
CA GLN A 46 -1.78 15.67 -2.48
C GLN A 46 -2.08 16.19 -3.89
N VAL A 47 -2.64 17.39 -3.99
CA VAL A 47 -2.92 18.04 -5.29
C VAL A 47 -1.63 18.25 -6.07
N ALA A 48 -0.56 18.74 -5.43
CA ALA A 48 0.73 18.94 -6.08
C ALA A 48 1.33 17.62 -6.59
N HIS A 49 1.27 16.54 -5.77
CA HIS A 49 1.76 15.22 -6.16
C HIS A 49 1.00 14.65 -7.36
N ILE A 50 -0.33 14.64 -7.33
CA ILE A 50 -1.14 14.12 -8.44
C ILE A 50 -0.97 14.98 -9.70
N THR A 51 -0.81 16.29 -9.55
CA THR A 51 -0.50 17.19 -10.67
C THR A 51 0.83 16.81 -11.31
N ALA A 52 1.89 16.61 -10.52
CA ALA A 52 3.19 16.18 -11.03
C ALA A 52 3.11 14.82 -11.76
N MET A 53 2.37 13.86 -11.22
CA MET A 53 2.14 12.58 -11.92
C MET A 53 1.44 12.77 -13.26
N GLY A 54 0.45 13.67 -13.33
CA GLY A 54 -0.23 14.03 -14.58
C GLY A 54 0.71 14.70 -15.60
N GLU A 55 1.65 15.52 -15.13
CA GLU A 55 2.71 16.10 -15.97
C GLU A 55 3.67 15.03 -16.47
N TRP A 56 4.12 14.14 -15.59
CA TRP A 56 4.97 13.01 -15.98
C TRP A 56 4.29 12.08 -16.99
N ALA A 57 2.99 11.89 -16.90
CA ALA A 57 2.25 11.13 -17.90
C ALA A 57 2.25 11.83 -19.27
N ARG A 58 2.02 13.14 -19.31
CA ARG A 58 2.11 13.94 -20.56
C ARG A 58 3.53 13.93 -21.16
N ASP A 59 4.55 13.92 -20.31
CA ASP A 59 5.96 13.86 -20.72
C ASP A 59 6.45 12.45 -21.09
N GLY A 60 5.60 11.43 -20.99
CA GLY A 60 5.98 10.03 -21.23
C GLY A 60 6.86 9.40 -20.13
N LYS A 61 6.94 10.03 -18.95
CA LYS A 61 7.72 9.56 -17.80
C LYS A 61 6.94 8.62 -16.88
N PHE A 62 5.62 8.72 -16.88
CA PHE A 62 4.71 7.87 -16.14
C PHE A 62 3.71 7.23 -17.07
N PHE A 63 3.56 5.92 -16.98
CA PHE A 63 2.59 5.15 -17.74
C PHE A 63 1.48 4.63 -16.84
N TYR A 64 0.28 5.17 -17.01
CA TYR A 64 -0.91 4.69 -16.34
C TYR A 64 -1.47 3.47 -17.08
N ALA A 65 -1.26 2.29 -16.52
CA ALA A 65 -1.68 1.04 -17.14
C ALA A 65 -3.10 0.61 -16.79
N GLY A 66 -3.67 1.15 -15.71
CA GLY A 66 -5.00 0.78 -15.23
C GLY A 66 -5.21 1.04 -13.73
N ARG A 67 -6.42 0.77 -13.27
CA ARG A 67 -6.87 1.12 -11.93
C ARG A 67 -6.31 0.24 -10.83
N ARG A 68 -6.03 -1.02 -11.13
CA ARG A 68 -5.61 -2.04 -10.15
C ARG A 68 -4.15 -2.41 -10.38
N ASN A 69 -3.88 -3.65 -10.70
CA ASN A 69 -2.53 -4.21 -10.81
C ASN A 69 -2.06 -4.36 -12.28
N GLU A 70 -2.69 -3.65 -13.21
CA GLU A 70 -2.38 -3.78 -14.64
C GLU A 70 -0.93 -3.36 -14.95
N GLY A 71 -0.39 -2.37 -14.22
CA GLY A 71 1.01 -1.93 -14.36
C GLY A 71 2.06 -3.01 -14.05
N GLY A 72 1.69 -4.01 -13.24
CA GLY A 72 2.57 -5.13 -12.90
C GLY A 72 2.97 -5.96 -14.11
N ALA A 73 2.10 -6.12 -15.11
CA ALA A 73 2.43 -6.83 -16.33
C ALA A 73 3.55 -6.14 -17.13
N ASN A 74 3.49 -4.82 -17.25
CA ASN A 74 4.52 -4.02 -17.93
C ASN A 74 5.88 -4.08 -17.23
N PHE A 75 5.87 -4.08 -15.89
CA PHE A 75 7.11 -4.22 -15.13
C PHE A 75 7.72 -5.62 -15.30
N ARG A 76 6.93 -6.69 -15.11
CA ARG A 76 7.41 -8.07 -15.27
C ARG A 76 7.91 -8.38 -16.69
N ALA A 77 7.33 -7.73 -17.70
CA ALA A 77 7.79 -7.81 -19.09
C ALA A 77 9.08 -7.00 -19.35
N GLY A 78 9.60 -6.24 -18.36
CA GLY A 78 10.76 -5.38 -18.53
C GLY A 78 10.50 -4.12 -19.37
N GLU A 79 9.23 -3.76 -19.58
CA GLU A 79 8.86 -2.57 -20.33
C GLU A 79 9.01 -1.29 -19.53
N CYS A 80 8.74 -1.35 -18.22
CA CYS A 80 8.89 -0.23 -17.29
C CYS A 80 10.05 -0.46 -16.32
N ALA A 81 10.83 0.58 -16.06
CA ALA A 81 12.02 0.50 -15.21
C ALA A 81 11.71 0.59 -13.71
N LEU A 82 10.66 1.33 -13.34
CA LEU A 82 10.23 1.53 -11.96
C LEU A 82 8.75 1.15 -11.83
N PHE A 83 8.43 0.55 -10.68
CA PHE A 83 7.08 0.10 -10.37
C PHE A 83 6.78 0.30 -8.88
N THR A 84 5.68 0.96 -8.56
CA THR A 84 5.18 1.07 -7.19
C THR A 84 4.03 0.10 -6.97
N GLU A 85 4.17 -0.76 -5.96
CA GLU A 85 3.26 -1.86 -5.69
C GLU A 85 3.22 -2.19 -4.19
N SER A 86 2.26 -2.99 -3.79
CA SER A 86 2.26 -3.69 -2.50
C SER A 86 3.43 -4.66 -2.40
N SER A 87 3.99 -4.82 -1.19
CA SER A 87 4.99 -5.87 -0.92
C SER A 87 4.48 -7.29 -1.24
N ALA A 88 3.17 -7.51 -1.19
CA ALA A 88 2.54 -8.77 -1.59
C ALA A 88 2.77 -9.13 -3.08
N GLY A 89 3.12 -8.17 -3.93
CA GLY A 89 3.50 -8.40 -5.33
C GLY A 89 4.87 -9.06 -5.52
N TYR A 90 5.72 -9.09 -4.48
CA TYR A 90 7.11 -9.52 -4.58
C TYR A 90 7.28 -10.96 -5.10
N ALA A 91 6.52 -11.90 -4.54
CA ALA A 91 6.62 -13.32 -4.92
C ALA A 91 6.28 -13.52 -6.42
N GLY A 92 5.21 -12.88 -6.89
CA GLY A 92 4.82 -12.93 -8.32
C GLY A 92 5.85 -12.30 -9.23
N ILE A 93 6.40 -11.14 -8.85
CA ILE A 93 7.45 -10.48 -9.63
C ILE A 93 8.71 -11.34 -9.68
N SER A 94 9.14 -11.89 -8.52
CA SER A 94 10.33 -12.74 -8.43
C SER A 94 10.24 -14.03 -9.25
N SER A 95 9.03 -14.57 -9.42
CA SER A 95 8.81 -15.78 -10.21
C SER A 95 8.73 -15.54 -11.72
N GLU A 96 8.31 -14.34 -12.15
CA GLU A 96 8.00 -14.06 -13.54
C GLU A 96 9.04 -13.16 -14.24
N ALA A 97 9.68 -12.23 -13.51
CA ALA A 97 10.65 -11.32 -14.09
C ALA A 97 11.92 -12.05 -14.54
N GLN A 98 12.35 -11.79 -15.77
CA GLN A 98 13.56 -12.37 -16.39
C GLN A 98 14.77 -11.42 -16.28
N PHE A 99 14.74 -10.50 -15.32
CA PHE A 99 15.79 -9.51 -15.07
C PHE A 99 16.03 -9.34 -13.56
N ALA A 100 17.18 -8.84 -13.19
CA ALA A 100 17.49 -8.51 -11.81
C ALA A 100 16.74 -7.21 -11.41
N PHE A 101 16.11 -7.20 -10.26
CA PHE A 101 15.46 -6.03 -9.68
C PHE A 101 15.75 -5.93 -8.19
N ASP A 102 15.50 -4.76 -7.62
CA ASP A 102 15.67 -4.49 -6.20
C ASP A 102 14.39 -3.83 -5.65
N VAL A 103 14.14 -3.98 -4.36
CA VAL A 103 13.01 -3.37 -3.65
C VAL A 103 13.52 -2.25 -2.76
N ARG A 104 12.90 -1.10 -2.86
CA ARG A 104 13.24 0.09 -2.11
C ARG A 104 12.00 0.69 -1.45
N PRO A 105 12.16 1.46 -0.36
CA PRO A 105 11.07 2.27 0.17
C PRO A 105 10.49 3.19 -0.92
N LEU A 106 9.22 3.59 -0.76
CA LEU A 106 8.61 4.57 -1.65
C LEU A 106 9.41 5.88 -1.66
N PRO A 107 9.55 6.53 -2.82
CA PRO A 107 10.13 7.85 -2.88
C PRO A 107 9.22 8.88 -2.19
N TYR A 108 9.81 9.97 -1.71
CA TYR A 108 9.09 11.04 -1.04
C TYR A 108 9.56 12.42 -1.53
N TRP A 109 8.72 13.42 -1.31
CA TRP A 109 9.05 14.81 -1.58
C TRP A 109 9.71 15.42 -0.35
N GLU A 110 10.94 15.83 -0.49
CA GLU A 110 11.64 16.55 0.59
C GLU A 110 10.92 17.85 0.96
N GLY A 111 10.77 18.11 2.25
CA GLY A 111 10.12 19.31 2.77
C GLY A 111 8.58 19.29 2.69
N VAL A 112 7.97 18.18 2.31
CA VAL A 112 6.53 17.99 2.38
C VAL A 112 6.19 17.23 3.66
N GLY A 113 5.36 17.84 4.50
CA GLY A 113 4.97 17.26 5.78
C GLY A 113 6.17 16.92 6.68
N ASN A 114 6.12 15.81 7.36
CA ASN A 114 7.19 15.27 8.21
C ASN A 114 7.74 13.96 7.63
N SER A 115 8.00 13.96 6.32
CA SER A 115 8.42 12.78 5.55
C SER A 115 9.91 12.44 5.74
N PRO A 116 10.32 11.16 5.62
CA PRO A 116 9.44 10.00 5.39
C PRO A 116 8.91 9.41 6.71
N GLN A 117 7.67 8.94 6.71
CA GLN A 117 7.06 8.15 7.77
C GLN A 117 6.86 6.69 7.32
N ASN A 118 6.07 5.92 8.07
CA ASN A 118 5.67 4.59 7.63
C ASN A 118 4.55 4.66 6.59
N THR A 119 4.55 3.69 5.69
CA THR A 119 3.41 3.42 4.81
C THR A 119 2.26 2.78 5.59
N ILE A 120 1.05 2.85 5.05
CA ILE A 120 -0.10 2.16 5.64
C ILE A 120 0.03 0.64 5.44
N ILE A 121 -0.47 -0.11 6.41
CA ILE A 121 -0.58 -1.56 6.31
C ILE A 121 -1.80 -1.89 5.46
N GLY A 122 -1.59 -2.68 4.40
CA GLY A 122 -2.66 -3.30 3.64
C GLY A 122 -3.04 -4.66 4.20
N GLY A 123 -4.13 -5.26 3.68
CA GLY A 123 -4.55 -6.60 4.03
C GLY A 123 -5.92 -6.68 4.68
N ALA A 124 -6.14 -7.72 5.49
CA ALA A 124 -7.40 -8.01 6.16
C ALA A 124 -7.20 -8.20 7.67
N SER A 125 -8.29 -8.05 8.42
CA SER A 125 -8.33 -8.29 9.84
C SER A 125 -9.32 -9.40 10.16
N LEU A 126 -9.05 -10.17 11.21
CA LEU A 126 -9.99 -11.13 11.77
C LEU A 126 -10.81 -10.43 12.86
N TRP A 127 -12.12 -10.62 12.83
CA TRP A 127 -13.06 -10.04 13.77
C TRP A 127 -13.80 -11.14 14.50
N VAL A 128 -13.95 -11.02 15.82
CA VAL A 128 -14.79 -11.89 16.64
C VAL A 128 -16.16 -11.22 16.78
N MET A 129 -17.20 -11.89 16.30
CA MET A 129 -18.56 -11.36 16.33
C MET A 129 -19.22 -11.60 17.70
N GLU A 130 -20.14 -10.71 18.08
CA GLU A 130 -20.97 -10.89 19.29
C GLU A 130 -22.05 -11.97 19.09
N GLY A 131 -22.58 -12.51 20.20
CA GLY A 131 -23.73 -13.41 20.20
C GLY A 131 -23.39 -14.90 20.19
N HIS A 132 -22.18 -15.26 20.56
CA HIS A 132 -21.71 -16.64 20.66
C HIS A 132 -21.58 -17.08 22.13
N GLU A 133 -21.49 -18.39 22.35
CA GLU A 133 -21.28 -18.98 23.68
C GLU A 133 -19.84 -18.79 24.16
N ASP A 134 -19.61 -18.78 25.48
CA ASP A 134 -18.28 -18.56 26.08
C ASP A 134 -17.24 -19.56 25.54
N ALA A 135 -17.62 -20.83 25.34
CA ALA A 135 -16.72 -21.85 24.80
C ALA A 135 -16.26 -21.54 23.36
N GLU A 136 -17.10 -20.87 22.55
CA GLU A 136 -16.75 -20.45 21.19
C GLU A 136 -15.76 -19.27 21.26
N TYR A 137 -15.96 -18.33 22.18
CA TYR A 137 -15.00 -17.24 22.44
C TYR A 137 -13.66 -17.75 22.93
N GLU A 138 -13.63 -18.73 23.83
CA GLU A 138 -12.39 -19.38 24.26
C GLU A 138 -11.66 -20.06 23.09
N GLY A 139 -12.39 -20.76 22.23
CA GLY A 139 -11.84 -21.36 21.00
C GLY A 139 -11.27 -20.33 20.04
N ALA A 140 -12.00 -19.24 19.81
CA ALA A 140 -11.55 -18.13 18.97
C ALA A 140 -10.27 -17.47 19.54
N ALA A 141 -10.23 -17.24 20.86
CA ALA A 141 -9.06 -16.67 21.53
C ALA A 141 -7.83 -17.56 21.40
N GLN A 142 -7.98 -18.89 21.58
CA GLN A 142 -6.90 -19.85 21.40
C GLN A 142 -6.39 -19.89 19.94
N PHE A 143 -7.30 -19.83 18.97
CA PHE A 143 -6.95 -19.78 17.56
C PHE A 143 -6.18 -18.49 17.20
N LEU A 144 -6.64 -17.33 17.67
CA LEU A 144 -5.95 -16.05 17.45
C LEU A 144 -4.57 -16.01 18.13
N ALA A 145 -4.46 -16.58 19.34
CA ALA A 145 -3.19 -16.71 20.04
C ALA A 145 -2.21 -17.63 19.27
N TYR A 146 -2.69 -18.74 18.72
CA TYR A 146 -1.89 -19.60 17.85
C TYR A 146 -1.41 -18.87 16.60
N LEU A 147 -2.30 -18.19 15.90
CA LEU A 147 -1.95 -17.38 14.70
C LEU A 147 -0.93 -16.28 15.02
N SER A 148 -0.97 -15.70 16.22
CA SER A 148 -0.06 -14.65 16.67
C SER A 148 1.29 -15.16 17.16
N SER A 149 1.50 -16.48 17.21
CA SER A 149 2.79 -17.03 17.62
C SER A 149 3.89 -16.73 16.59
N THR A 150 5.11 -16.51 17.08
CA THR A 150 6.25 -16.13 16.22
C THR A 150 6.49 -17.15 15.10
N ASP A 151 6.40 -18.46 15.41
CA ASP A 151 6.65 -19.52 14.43
C ASP A 151 5.62 -19.50 13.30
N VAL A 152 4.33 -19.33 13.64
CA VAL A 152 3.24 -19.26 12.66
C VAL A 152 3.37 -18.01 11.82
N GLN A 153 3.62 -16.85 12.44
CA GLN A 153 3.80 -15.59 11.74
C GLN A 153 5.01 -15.63 10.80
N SER A 154 6.14 -16.16 11.26
CA SER A 154 7.34 -16.30 10.42
C SER A 154 7.06 -17.18 9.19
N LYS A 155 6.43 -18.34 9.40
CA LYS A 155 6.08 -19.25 8.31
C LYS A 155 5.09 -18.62 7.34
N TRP A 156 4.06 -17.93 7.85
CA TRP A 156 3.06 -17.26 7.02
C TRP A 156 3.72 -16.24 6.10
N HIS A 157 4.54 -15.34 6.65
CA HIS A 157 5.24 -14.33 5.86
C HIS A 157 6.23 -14.92 4.84
N GLN A 158 6.87 -16.03 5.16
CA GLN A 158 7.78 -16.70 4.23
C GLN A 158 7.05 -17.40 3.07
N ASP A 159 5.88 -17.97 3.35
CA ASP A 159 5.12 -18.75 2.38
C ASP A 159 4.20 -17.87 1.49
N THR A 160 3.81 -16.67 1.97
CA THR A 160 2.82 -15.83 1.26
C THR A 160 3.36 -14.48 0.78
N GLY A 161 4.49 -14.03 1.25
CA GLY A 161 5.15 -12.76 0.84
C GLY A 161 4.93 -11.61 1.80
#